data_a9b52911c36b0bd4f5f547ea4bbc4b64
#
_entry.id   a9b52911c36b0bd4f5f547ea4bbc4b64
#
_cell.length_a   1.000
_cell.length_b   1.000
_cell.length_c   1.000
_cell.angle_alpha   90.00
_cell.angle_beta   90.00
_cell.angle_gamma   90.00
#
_symmetry.space_group_name_H-M   'P 1'
#
loop_
_entity.id
_entity.type
_entity.pdbx_description
1 polymer ?
#
loop_
_entity_poly.entity_id
_entity_poly.type
_entity_poly.pdbx_seq_one_letter_code
_entity_poly.pdbx_strand_id
1 'polypeptide(L)'
;FLPREKLQETYIDSWLDMATMPGADGENIMAGVWQRASAKSMVFYPKAQFDAAGYVVPQTWDEMLALTQQIADDGDTAWCIGIESGAATGWVATDWMENIMLRTTSLENYDKWVVGELPFASPEVKAAADKMAEIWLNDDYVYGGVPSIVSTFIGDSPVPMFADPPGCWFHLQAAWITSFFGDENLVAGEDYDFFYLPPIDETYGRPVLVAGDMMVMFNDRPEVRA
;
A
#
# COMPACT_ATOMS: atom_id res chain seq x y z
N PHE A 1 18.22 -14.44 21.52
CA PHE A 1 18.69 -13.12 21.94
C PHE A 1 17.61 -12.39 22.73
N LEU A 2 16.44 -12.12 22.16
CA LEU A 2 15.26 -11.70 22.90
C LEU A 2 14.26 -12.85 22.93
N PRO A 3 13.94 -13.41 24.10
CA PRO A 3 12.99 -14.51 24.17
C PRO A 3 11.60 -14.06 23.78
N ARG A 4 10.86 -14.94 23.06
CA ARG A 4 9.51 -14.66 22.55
C ARG A 4 8.56 -14.16 23.66
N GLU A 5 8.69 -14.70 24.87
CA GLU A 5 7.87 -14.35 26.02
C GLU A 5 7.97 -12.86 26.41
N LYS A 6 9.16 -12.26 26.25
CA LYS A 6 9.35 -10.82 26.47
C LYS A 6 8.72 -9.97 25.38
N LEU A 7 8.77 -10.46 24.15
CA LEU A 7 8.23 -9.74 22.99
C LEU A 7 6.70 -9.79 22.96
N GLN A 8 6.08 -10.83 23.53
CA GLN A 8 4.63 -10.95 23.68
C GLN A 8 4.00 -9.85 24.57
N GLU A 9 4.79 -9.18 25.39
CA GLU A 9 4.32 -8.02 26.15
C GLU A 9 4.07 -6.79 25.24
N THR A 10 4.69 -6.75 24.06
CA THR A 10 4.67 -5.59 23.15
C THR A 10 4.02 -5.90 21.80
N TYR A 11 4.18 -7.12 21.28
CA TYR A 11 3.72 -7.54 19.97
C TYR A 11 2.68 -8.65 20.06
N ILE A 12 1.67 -8.59 19.21
CA ILE A 12 0.71 -9.68 19.04
C ILE A 12 1.37 -10.87 18.33
N ASP A 13 0.79 -12.06 18.48
CA ASP A 13 1.37 -13.30 17.98
C ASP A 13 1.65 -13.28 16.47
N SER A 14 0.77 -12.70 15.66
CA SER A 14 0.97 -12.61 14.20
C SER A 14 2.26 -11.87 13.80
N TRP A 15 2.64 -10.81 14.53
CA TRP A 15 3.90 -10.12 14.30
C TRP A 15 5.11 -10.96 14.73
N LEU A 16 4.97 -11.70 15.83
CA LEU A 16 6.03 -12.59 16.30
C LEU A 16 6.21 -13.80 15.36
N ASP A 17 5.12 -14.32 14.80
CA ASP A 17 5.17 -15.42 13.83
C ASP A 17 5.86 -14.96 12.53
N MET A 18 5.57 -13.76 12.02
CA MET A 18 6.29 -13.20 10.87
C MET A 18 7.78 -12.95 11.14
N ALA A 19 8.18 -12.73 12.40
CA ALA A 19 9.58 -12.56 12.80
C ALA A 19 10.28 -13.89 13.13
N THR A 20 9.58 -15.01 13.02
CA THR A 20 10.08 -16.35 13.33
C THR A 20 10.47 -17.07 12.04
N MET A 21 11.67 -17.65 12.01
CA MET A 21 12.16 -18.40 10.85
C MET A 21 13.04 -19.58 11.30
N PRO A 22 13.26 -20.58 10.44
CA PRO A 22 14.19 -21.67 10.72
C PRO A 22 15.62 -21.16 10.92
N GLY A 23 16.24 -21.54 12.04
CA GLY A 23 17.66 -21.34 12.29
C GLY A 23 18.55 -22.34 11.51
N ALA A 24 19.85 -22.22 11.66
CA ALA A 24 20.81 -23.09 10.99
C ALA A 24 20.70 -24.58 11.38
N ASP A 25 20.14 -24.86 12.55
CA ASP A 25 19.86 -26.21 13.09
C ASP A 25 18.45 -26.71 12.71
N GLY A 26 17.66 -25.92 12.01
CA GLY A 26 16.28 -26.22 11.64
C GLY A 26 15.24 -25.90 12.72
N GLU A 27 15.66 -25.50 13.91
CA GLU A 27 14.75 -25.04 14.95
C GLU A 27 14.32 -23.60 14.68
N ASN A 28 13.06 -23.28 15.01
CA ASN A 28 12.54 -21.93 14.82
C ASN A 28 13.17 -20.94 15.79
N ILE A 29 13.68 -19.85 15.26
CA ILE A 29 14.26 -18.75 16.03
C ILE A 29 13.52 -17.44 15.78
N MET A 30 13.51 -16.57 16.79
CA MET A 30 13.14 -15.17 16.60
C MET A 30 14.27 -14.46 15.84
N ALA A 31 14.06 -14.20 14.56
CA ALA A 31 15.10 -13.67 13.68
C ALA A 31 15.33 -12.16 13.82
N GLY A 32 14.33 -11.42 14.29
CA GLY A 32 14.43 -9.98 14.46
C GLY A 32 13.34 -9.42 15.36
N VAL A 33 13.39 -8.12 15.55
CA VAL A 33 12.40 -7.34 16.30
C VAL A 33 11.84 -6.26 15.40
N TRP A 34 10.52 -6.09 15.38
CA TRP A 34 9.86 -5.07 14.59
C TRP A 34 10.23 -3.67 15.09
N GLN A 35 10.73 -2.84 14.19
CA GLN A 35 11.09 -1.46 14.46
C GLN A 35 9.94 -0.51 14.13
N ARG A 36 9.22 -0.81 13.04
CA ARG A 36 8.02 -0.06 12.63
C ARG A 36 7.07 -0.96 11.85
N ALA A 37 5.81 -0.54 11.80
CA ALA A 37 4.77 -1.14 10.99
C ALA A 37 3.98 -0.03 10.28
N SER A 38 3.45 -0.33 9.10
CA SER A 38 2.64 0.58 8.30
C SER A 38 1.45 -0.14 7.69
N ALA A 39 0.26 0.44 7.83
CA ALA A 39 -0.90 0.03 7.07
C ALA A 39 -0.77 0.56 5.63
N LYS A 40 -1.03 -0.29 4.65
CA LYS A 40 -0.84 -0.01 3.21
C LYS A 40 -2.15 0.06 2.40
N SER A 41 -3.30 -0.14 3.06
CA SER A 41 -4.61 -0.11 2.39
C SER A 41 -5.30 1.25 2.54
N MET A 42 -4.53 2.34 2.37
CA MET A 42 -4.99 3.71 2.58
C MET A 42 -4.92 4.48 1.26
N VAL A 43 -6.05 5.06 0.85
CA VAL A 43 -6.12 5.98 -0.29
C VAL A 43 -6.20 7.40 0.27
N PHE A 44 -5.12 8.15 0.11
CA PHE A 44 -5.03 9.54 0.53
C PHE A 44 -5.68 10.46 -0.49
N TYR A 45 -6.23 11.58 -0.02
CA TYR A 45 -6.87 12.60 -0.85
C TYR A 45 -6.75 14.01 -0.22
N PRO A 46 -6.77 15.10 -1.02
CA PRO A 46 -6.72 16.48 -0.53
C PRO A 46 -8.11 16.88 -0.01
N LYS A 47 -8.31 16.76 1.31
CA LYS A 47 -9.63 16.82 1.95
C LYS A 47 -10.40 18.10 1.67
N ALA A 48 -9.75 19.25 1.85
CA ALA A 48 -10.44 20.55 1.69
C ALA A 48 -10.97 20.74 0.26
N GLN A 49 -10.15 20.40 -0.75
CA GLN A 49 -10.53 20.50 -2.15
C GLN A 49 -11.55 19.43 -2.53
N PHE A 50 -11.40 18.20 -2.01
CA PHE A 50 -12.32 17.09 -2.23
C PHE A 50 -13.74 17.41 -1.73
N ASP A 51 -13.83 17.95 -0.52
CA ASP A 51 -15.09 18.39 0.08
C ASP A 51 -15.71 19.58 -0.73
N ALA A 52 -14.88 20.52 -1.17
CA ALA A 52 -15.31 21.67 -1.97
C ALA A 52 -15.82 21.26 -3.36
N ALA A 53 -15.24 20.21 -3.97
CA ALA A 53 -15.70 19.62 -5.22
C ALA A 53 -17.01 18.83 -5.07
N GLY A 54 -17.41 18.53 -3.82
CA GLY A 54 -18.61 17.75 -3.52
C GLY A 54 -18.45 16.25 -3.77
N TYR A 55 -17.23 15.77 -3.84
CA TYR A 55 -16.94 14.35 -3.98
C TYR A 55 -17.24 13.60 -2.67
N VAL A 56 -17.56 12.32 -2.77
CA VAL A 56 -17.96 11.47 -1.65
C VAL A 56 -17.02 10.27 -1.57
N VAL A 57 -16.52 9.98 -0.38
CA VAL A 57 -15.64 8.83 -0.12
C VAL A 57 -16.34 7.52 -0.51
N PRO A 58 -15.77 6.75 -1.46
CA PRO A 58 -16.37 5.52 -1.95
C PRO A 58 -16.30 4.39 -0.91
N GLN A 59 -17.32 3.53 -0.87
CA GLN A 59 -17.42 2.40 0.04
C GLN A 59 -17.17 1.06 -0.65
N THR A 60 -17.26 1.03 -1.98
CA THR A 60 -17.01 -0.14 -2.83
C THR A 60 -16.03 0.20 -3.94
N TRP A 61 -15.41 -0.83 -4.54
CA TRP A 61 -14.55 -0.66 -5.70
C TRP A 61 -15.30 -0.01 -6.88
N ASP A 62 -16.53 -0.41 -7.13
CA ASP A 62 -17.34 0.14 -8.23
C ASP A 62 -17.65 1.62 -7.99
N GLU A 63 -17.94 2.02 -6.74
CA GLU A 63 -18.09 3.44 -6.40
C GLU A 63 -16.78 4.23 -6.57
N MET A 64 -15.64 3.60 -6.26
CA MET A 64 -14.33 4.22 -6.47
C MET A 64 -14.03 4.42 -7.96
N LEU A 65 -14.35 3.42 -8.79
CA LEU A 65 -14.22 3.56 -10.26
C LEU A 65 -15.19 4.61 -10.81
N ALA A 66 -16.42 4.65 -10.31
CA ALA A 66 -17.40 5.66 -10.72
C ALA A 66 -16.93 7.08 -10.36
N LEU A 67 -16.36 7.27 -9.17
CA LEU A 67 -15.77 8.55 -8.78
C LEU A 67 -14.51 8.88 -9.60
N THR A 68 -13.67 7.88 -9.90
CA THR A 68 -12.52 8.04 -10.80
C THR A 68 -12.96 8.55 -12.18
N GLN A 69 -14.03 7.96 -12.74
CA GLN A 69 -14.59 8.41 -14.01
C GLN A 69 -15.21 9.80 -13.91
N GLN A 70 -15.94 10.09 -12.83
CA GLN A 70 -16.51 11.43 -12.60
C GLN A 70 -15.42 12.50 -12.59
N ILE A 71 -14.32 12.27 -11.88
CA ILE A 71 -13.17 13.20 -11.84
C ILE A 71 -12.60 13.43 -13.25
N ALA A 72 -12.49 12.37 -14.05
CA ALA A 72 -12.02 12.49 -15.43
C ALA A 72 -13.03 13.26 -16.32
N ASP A 73 -14.33 13.03 -16.15
CA ASP A 73 -15.39 13.75 -16.86
C ASP A 73 -15.45 15.23 -16.48
N ASP A 74 -15.07 15.58 -15.24
CA ASP A 74 -14.95 16.96 -14.76
C ASP A 74 -13.69 17.66 -15.34
N GLY A 75 -12.81 16.91 -16.02
CA GLY A 75 -11.61 17.41 -16.70
C GLY A 75 -10.35 17.34 -15.85
N ASP A 76 -10.40 16.65 -14.74
CA ASP A 76 -9.30 16.42 -13.81
C ASP A 76 -8.71 15.00 -13.94
N THR A 77 -7.64 14.72 -13.20
CA THR A 77 -7.01 13.40 -13.16
C THR A 77 -7.18 12.78 -11.77
N ALA A 78 -7.72 11.56 -11.72
CA ALA A 78 -8.04 10.95 -10.43
C ALA A 78 -6.81 10.47 -9.65
N TRP A 79 -5.82 9.83 -10.30
CA TRP A 79 -4.80 9.07 -9.61
C TRP A 79 -3.38 9.65 -9.78
N CYS A 80 -2.72 9.85 -8.65
CA CYS A 80 -1.30 10.13 -8.53
C CYS A 80 -0.55 8.81 -8.36
N ILE A 81 0.08 8.30 -9.41
CA ILE A 81 0.82 7.01 -9.37
C ILE A 81 2.24 7.21 -9.85
N GLY A 82 3.21 6.77 -9.03
CA GLY A 82 4.62 6.73 -9.39
C GLY A 82 5.28 5.53 -8.73
N ILE A 83 6.10 4.80 -9.47
CA ILE A 83 6.77 3.58 -8.99
C ILE A 83 8.28 3.63 -9.11
N GLU A 84 8.85 4.73 -9.65
CA GLU A 84 10.30 4.89 -9.71
C GLU A 84 10.87 4.93 -8.28
N SER A 85 11.89 4.14 -8.02
CA SER A 85 12.58 4.04 -6.74
C SER A 85 14.01 3.49 -6.93
N GLY A 86 14.71 3.92 -7.99
CA GLY A 86 16.04 3.43 -8.32
C GLY A 86 16.07 1.92 -8.51
N ALA A 87 16.96 1.22 -7.80
CA ALA A 87 17.09 -0.24 -7.87
C ALA A 87 15.86 -1.01 -7.36
N ALA A 88 14.97 -0.34 -6.61
CA ALA A 88 13.75 -0.93 -6.07
C ALA A 88 12.50 -0.57 -6.89
N THR A 89 12.65 0.09 -8.05
CA THR A 89 11.53 0.44 -8.93
C THR A 89 10.58 -0.73 -9.14
N GLY A 90 9.28 -0.49 -8.94
CA GLY A 90 8.21 -1.50 -9.13
C GLY A 90 7.58 -2.01 -7.84
N TRP A 91 8.18 -1.82 -6.67
CA TRP A 91 7.62 -2.34 -5.42
C TRP A 91 6.21 -1.78 -5.10
N VAL A 92 5.90 -0.57 -5.54
CA VAL A 92 4.57 0.04 -5.40
C VAL A 92 3.52 -0.76 -6.17
N ALA A 93 3.88 -1.28 -7.36
CA ALA A 93 2.99 -2.14 -8.12
C ALA A 93 2.72 -3.46 -7.39
N THR A 94 3.71 -4.00 -6.66
CA THR A 94 3.51 -5.16 -5.78
C THR A 94 2.52 -4.84 -4.67
N ASP A 95 2.64 -3.70 -4.00
CA ASP A 95 1.68 -3.28 -2.96
C ASP A 95 0.24 -3.17 -3.50
N TRP A 96 0.06 -2.65 -4.72
CA TRP A 96 -1.24 -2.62 -5.38
C TRP A 96 -1.77 -4.04 -5.65
N MET A 97 -0.93 -4.91 -6.21
CA MET A 97 -1.30 -6.30 -6.47
C MET A 97 -1.67 -7.05 -5.19
N GLU A 98 -0.90 -6.90 -4.12
CA GLU A 98 -1.19 -7.50 -2.80
C GLU A 98 -2.54 -7.02 -2.25
N ASN A 99 -2.79 -5.72 -2.29
CA ASN A 99 -4.06 -5.14 -1.87
C ASN A 99 -5.24 -5.69 -2.66
N ILE A 100 -5.10 -5.84 -3.97
CA ILE A 100 -6.16 -6.35 -4.85
C ILE A 100 -6.33 -7.86 -4.67
N MET A 101 -5.24 -8.63 -4.59
CA MET A 101 -5.28 -10.07 -4.30
C MET A 101 -6.07 -10.37 -3.02
N LEU A 102 -5.82 -9.63 -1.94
CA LEU A 102 -6.55 -9.77 -0.68
C LEU A 102 -8.05 -9.48 -0.80
N ARG A 103 -8.49 -8.80 -1.87
CA ARG A 103 -9.89 -8.39 -2.14
C ARG A 103 -10.56 -9.19 -3.26
N THR A 104 -9.82 -10.07 -3.93
CA THR A 104 -10.32 -10.85 -5.08
C THR A 104 -10.14 -12.35 -4.92
N THR A 105 -9.40 -12.80 -3.90
CA THR A 105 -9.21 -14.22 -3.61
C THR A 105 -9.09 -14.47 -2.10
N SER A 106 -9.07 -15.76 -1.71
CA SER A 106 -8.94 -16.15 -0.29
C SER A 106 -7.55 -15.86 0.27
N LEU A 107 -7.45 -15.72 1.59
CA LEU A 107 -6.15 -15.61 2.29
C LEU A 107 -5.27 -16.83 2.02
N GLU A 108 -5.86 -18.03 1.90
CA GLU A 108 -5.10 -19.24 1.55
C GLU A 108 -4.41 -19.12 0.18
N ASN A 109 -5.11 -18.58 -0.83
CA ASN A 109 -4.53 -18.34 -2.15
C ASN A 109 -3.49 -17.23 -2.11
N TYR A 110 -3.71 -16.18 -1.33
CA TYR A 110 -2.73 -15.12 -1.10
C TYR A 110 -1.43 -15.69 -0.49
N ASP A 111 -1.53 -16.50 0.56
CA ASP A 111 -0.38 -17.14 1.20
C ASP A 111 0.38 -18.06 0.23
N LYS A 112 -0.34 -18.87 -0.56
CA LYS A 112 0.26 -19.72 -1.61
C LYS A 112 0.98 -18.90 -2.67
N TRP A 113 0.44 -17.74 -3.03
CA TRP A 113 1.07 -16.84 -4.00
C TRP A 113 2.37 -16.25 -3.43
N VAL A 114 2.36 -15.79 -2.19
CA VAL A 114 3.53 -15.23 -1.49
C VAL A 114 4.69 -16.23 -1.42
N VAL A 115 4.40 -17.52 -1.17
CA VAL A 115 5.43 -18.57 -1.10
C VAL A 115 5.72 -19.24 -2.45
N GLY A 116 5.07 -18.80 -3.54
CA GLY A 116 5.29 -19.32 -4.90
C GLY A 116 4.59 -20.64 -5.21
N GLU A 117 3.69 -21.11 -4.36
CA GLU A 117 2.87 -22.31 -4.61
C GLU A 117 1.71 -22.01 -5.58
N LEU A 118 1.14 -20.82 -5.55
CA LEU A 118 0.20 -20.35 -6.56
C LEU A 118 0.98 -19.67 -7.68
N PRO A 119 0.95 -20.20 -8.92
CA PRO A 119 1.69 -19.62 -10.03
C PRO A 119 1.27 -18.18 -10.34
N PHE A 120 2.23 -17.31 -10.70
CA PHE A 120 1.94 -15.94 -11.11
C PHE A 120 0.98 -15.87 -12.32
N ALA A 121 0.97 -16.87 -13.19
CA ALA A 121 0.06 -16.97 -14.32
C ALA A 121 -1.30 -17.63 -13.98
N SER A 122 -1.64 -17.77 -12.69
CA SER A 122 -2.91 -18.32 -12.27
C SER A 122 -4.09 -17.39 -12.58
N PRO A 123 -5.33 -17.93 -12.67
CA PRO A 123 -6.53 -17.13 -12.86
C PRO A 123 -6.74 -16.07 -11.77
N GLU A 124 -6.38 -16.36 -10.53
CA GLU A 124 -6.52 -15.48 -9.38
C GLU A 124 -5.62 -14.25 -9.51
N VAL A 125 -4.34 -14.46 -9.84
CA VAL A 125 -3.37 -13.37 -10.05
C VAL A 125 -3.76 -12.56 -11.29
N LYS A 126 -4.23 -13.24 -12.35
CA LYS A 126 -4.74 -12.53 -13.54
C LYS A 126 -5.95 -11.66 -13.21
N ALA A 127 -6.90 -12.15 -12.42
CA ALA A 127 -8.07 -11.36 -12.02
C ALA A 127 -7.66 -10.11 -11.22
N ALA A 128 -6.69 -10.23 -10.32
CA ALA A 128 -6.15 -9.08 -9.60
C ALA A 128 -5.45 -8.09 -10.53
N ALA A 129 -4.65 -8.57 -11.50
CA ALA A 129 -4.00 -7.73 -12.50
C ALA A 129 -5.02 -7.02 -13.40
N ASP A 130 -6.09 -7.70 -13.82
CA ASP A 130 -7.16 -7.09 -14.60
C ASP A 130 -7.84 -5.96 -13.81
N LYS A 131 -8.08 -6.14 -12.50
CA LYS A 131 -8.62 -5.08 -11.64
C LYS A 131 -7.68 -3.89 -11.47
N MET A 132 -6.39 -4.13 -11.29
CA MET A 132 -5.39 -3.07 -11.27
C MET A 132 -5.36 -2.30 -12.60
N ALA A 133 -5.48 -3.00 -13.71
CA ALA A 133 -5.47 -2.43 -15.06
C ALA A 133 -6.65 -1.49 -15.33
N GLU A 134 -7.80 -1.64 -14.65
CA GLU A 134 -8.94 -0.73 -14.76
C GLU A 134 -8.56 0.74 -14.44
N ILE A 135 -7.56 0.93 -13.58
CA ILE A 135 -7.04 2.25 -13.21
C ILE A 135 -5.72 2.53 -13.93
N TRP A 136 -4.75 1.62 -13.84
CA TRP A 136 -3.37 1.87 -14.23
C TRP A 136 -3.14 1.99 -15.73
N LEU A 137 -4.01 1.41 -16.56
CA LEU A 137 -3.88 1.41 -18.02
C LEU A 137 -4.84 2.40 -18.71
N ASN A 138 -5.38 3.36 -17.98
CA ASN A 138 -6.18 4.43 -18.54
C ASN A 138 -5.44 5.77 -18.40
N ASP A 139 -5.08 6.37 -19.54
CA ASP A 139 -4.34 7.63 -19.57
C ASP A 139 -5.10 8.79 -18.93
N ASP A 140 -6.45 8.78 -18.99
CA ASP A 140 -7.29 9.83 -18.42
C ASP A 140 -7.38 9.76 -16.89
N TYR A 141 -7.03 8.59 -16.31
CA TYR A 141 -7.10 8.39 -14.86
C TYR A 141 -5.78 8.69 -14.14
N VAL A 142 -4.65 8.64 -14.84
CA VAL A 142 -3.31 8.73 -14.25
C VAL A 142 -2.66 10.07 -14.57
N TYR A 143 -2.21 10.78 -13.54
CA TYR A 143 -1.52 12.06 -13.70
C TYR A 143 -0.24 11.91 -14.54
N GLY A 144 -0.19 12.64 -15.65
CA GLY A 144 0.87 12.52 -16.65
C GLY A 144 0.72 11.34 -17.61
N GLY A 145 -0.40 10.60 -17.54
CA GLY A 145 -0.69 9.42 -18.36
C GLY A 145 0.05 8.16 -17.91
N VAL A 146 -0.31 7.03 -18.50
CA VAL A 146 0.25 5.70 -18.18
C VAL A 146 1.79 5.65 -18.23
N PRO A 147 2.48 6.28 -19.22
CA PRO A 147 3.95 6.25 -19.26
C PRO A 147 4.62 6.94 -18.06
N SER A 148 3.94 7.87 -17.38
CA SER A 148 4.48 8.58 -16.21
C SER A 148 4.66 7.66 -15.01
N ILE A 149 3.88 6.59 -14.89
CA ILE A 149 3.90 5.67 -13.76
C ILE A 149 5.31 5.14 -13.48
N VAL A 150 6.03 4.73 -14.52
CA VAL A 150 7.36 4.12 -14.38
C VAL A 150 8.49 5.13 -14.23
N SER A 151 8.24 6.40 -14.53
CA SER A 151 9.25 7.47 -14.49
C SER A 151 9.08 8.43 -13.32
N THR A 152 7.90 8.45 -12.67
CA THR A 152 7.64 9.31 -11.53
C THR A 152 8.19 8.67 -10.25
N PHE A 153 9.07 9.39 -9.55
CA PHE A 153 9.58 8.97 -8.26
C PHE A 153 8.44 8.84 -7.24
N ILE A 154 8.48 7.76 -6.45
CA ILE A 154 7.42 7.47 -5.47
C ILE A 154 7.18 8.63 -4.49
N GLY A 155 8.23 9.32 -4.06
CA GLY A 155 8.11 10.46 -3.16
C GLY A 155 7.53 11.72 -3.80
N ASP A 156 7.66 11.88 -5.12
CA ASP A 156 7.11 13.03 -5.86
C ASP A 156 5.66 12.78 -6.30
N SER A 157 5.26 11.51 -6.39
CA SER A 157 3.95 11.13 -6.93
C SER A 157 2.74 11.72 -6.18
N PRO A 158 2.73 11.87 -4.82
CA PRO A 158 1.59 12.48 -4.11
C PRO A 158 1.56 14.02 -4.17
N VAL A 159 2.68 14.67 -4.48
CA VAL A 159 2.82 16.13 -4.38
C VAL A 159 1.77 16.90 -5.20
N PRO A 160 1.42 16.49 -6.44
CA PRO A 160 0.40 17.18 -7.22
C PRO A 160 -1.00 17.23 -6.58
N MET A 161 -1.32 16.36 -5.63
CA MET A 161 -2.60 16.43 -4.89
C MET A 161 -2.79 17.76 -4.15
N PHE A 162 -1.68 18.40 -3.74
CA PHE A 162 -1.69 19.62 -2.92
C PHE A 162 -1.48 20.90 -3.73
N ALA A 163 -1.53 20.82 -5.06
CA ALA A 163 -1.58 21.99 -5.92
C ALA A 163 -2.97 22.67 -5.84
N ASP A 164 -3.07 23.92 -6.30
CA ASP A 164 -4.34 24.64 -6.41
C ASP A 164 -4.53 25.13 -7.87
N PRO A 165 -5.40 24.50 -8.65
CA PRO A 165 -6.21 23.31 -8.35
C PRO A 165 -5.35 22.02 -8.22
N PRO A 166 -5.87 20.94 -7.58
CA PRO A 166 -5.17 19.66 -7.50
C PRO A 166 -4.82 19.10 -8.87
N GLY A 167 -3.59 18.60 -9.04
CA GLY A 167 -3.20 17.92 -10.26
C GLY A 167 -3.73 16.50 -10.35
N CYS A 168 -3.99 15.88 -9.19
CA CYS A 168 -4.62 14.56 -9.05
C CYS A 168 -5.26 14.44 -7.66
N TRP A 169 -6.17 13.48 -7.49
CA TRP A 169 -7.06 13.43 -6.32
C TRP A 169 -6.77 12.28 -5.36
N PHE A 170 -6.19 11.17 -5.83
CA PHE A 170 -6.01 9.95 -5.04
C PHE A 170 -4.58 9.44 -5.10
N HIS A 171 -4.09 8.95 -3.95
CA HIS A 171 -2.81 8.26 -3.86
C HIS A 171 -2.92 7.06 -2.91
N LEU A 172 -2.80 5.83 -3.44
CA LEU A 172 -2.78 4.60 -2.63
C LEU A 172 -1.37 4.34 -2.14
N GLN A 173 -1.15 4.42 -0.83
CA GLN A 173 0.14 4.12 -0.23
C GLN A 173 0.01 3.84 1.29
N ALA A 174 1.12 3.41 1.89
CA ALA A 174 1.26 3.25 3.32
C ALA A 174 1.32 4.60 4.06
N ALA A 175 0.98 4.59 5.35
CA ALA A 175 0.89 5.79 6.18
C ALA A 175 2.16 6.67 6.21
N TRP A 176 3.35 6.10 5.97
CA TRP A 176 4.61 6.86 5.94
C TRP A 176 4.70 7.86 4.79
N ILE A 177 3.86 7.73 3.74
CA ILE A 177 3.89 8.60 2.55
C ILE A 177 3.59 10.05 2.89
N THR A 178 2.92 10.33 4.00
CA THR A 178 2.62 11.68 4.44
C THR A 178 3.87 12.55 4.62
N SER A 179 5.02 11.94 4.88
CA SER A 179 6.30 12.65 4.94
C SER A 179 6.81 13.14 3.57
N PHE A 180 6.15 12.75 2.48
CA PHE A 180 6.47 13.13 1.10
C PHE A 180 5.43 14.06 0.46
N PHE A 181 4.48 14.59 1.23
CA PHE A 181 3.43 15.47 0.67
C PHE A 181 3.94 16.87 0.26
N GLY A 182 5.22 17.13 0.44
CA GLY A 182 5.87 18.35 -0.07
C GLY A 182 5.74 19.60 0.82
N ASP A 183 4.75 19.62 1.74
CA ASP A 183 4.59 20.68 2.74
C ASP A 183 4.42 20.06 4.14
N GLU A 184 5.32 20.38 5.04
CA GLU A 184 5.31 19.90 6.44
C GLU A 184 4.21 20.53 7.30
N ASN A 185 3.53 21.57 6.81
CA ASN A 185 2.46 22.24 7.52
C ASN A 185 1.07 21.65 7.24
N LEU A 186 0.96 20.68 6.33
CA LEU A 186 -0.32 20.03 6.04
C LEU A 186 -0.87 19.29 7.26
N VAL A 187 -2.12 19.56 7.61
CA VAL A 187 -2.79 19.05 8.79
C VAL A 187 -3.72 17.89 8.40
N ALA A 188 -3.48 16.72 9.00
CA ALA A 188 -4.35 15.55 8.82
C ALA A 188 -5.76 15.83 9.33
N GLY A 189 -6.77 15.47 8.54
CA GLY A 189 -8.18 15.72 8.83
C GLY A 189 -8.69 17.10 8.41
N GLU A 190 -7.77 18.01 8.02
CA GLU A 190 -8.09 19.34 7.49
C GLU A 190 -7.66 19.49 6.02
N ASP A 191 -6.33 19.40 5.75
CA ASP A 191 -5.79 19.54 4.41
C ASP A 191 -5.82 18.25 3.63
N TYR A 192 -5.57 17.11 4.32
CA TYR A 192 -5.65 15.77 3.74
C TYR A 192 -6.31 14.79 4.69
N ASP A 193 -6.86 13.74 4.11
CA ASP A 193 -7.37 12.60 4.85
C ASP A 193 -7.14 11.33 4.01
N PHE A 194 -7.57 10.20 4.49
CA PHE A 194 -7.55 8.96 3.75
C PHE A 194 -8.86 8.18 3.92
N PHE A 195 -9.15 7.36 2.94
CA PHE A 195 -10.16 6.32 3.09
C PHE A 195 -9.54 4.94 2.92
N TYR A 196 -10.18 3.95 3.50
CA TYR A 196 -9.80 2.56 3.33
C TYR A 196 -10.01 2.15 1.87
N LEU A 197 -9.01 1.52 1.22
CA LEU A 197 -9.18 0.97 -0.13
C LEU A 197 -10.38 0.01 -0.14
N PRO A 198 -11.46 0.32 -0.89
CA PRO A 198 -12.71 -0.39 -0.77
C PRO A 198 -12.62 -1.87 -1.10
N PRO A 199 -13.54 -2.71 -0.58
CA PRO A 199 -13.66 -4.09 -1.00
C PRO A 199 -14.05 -4.20 -2.48
N ILE A 200 -13.50 -5.20 -3.18
CA ILE A 200 -13.88 -5.58 -4.55
C ILE A 200 -14.98 -6.64 -4.49
N ASP A 201 -14.77 -7.66 -3.67
CA ASP A 201 -15.75 -8.70 -3.38
C ASP A 201 -15.93 -8.80 -1.86
N GLU A 202 -17.14 -8.56 -1.37
CA GLU A 202 -17.44 -8.57 0.06
C GLU A 202 -17.24 -9.96 0.71
N THR A 203 -17.18 -11.03 -0.09
CA THR A 203 -16.88 -12.38 0.38
C THR A 203 -15.53 -12.44 1.11
N TYR A 204 -14.57 -11.59 0.69
CA TYR A 204 -13.24 -11.54 1.29
C TYR A 204 -13.10 -10.49 2.41
N GLY A 205 -14.20 -9.85 2.77
CA GLY A 205 -14.26 -8.90 3.89
C GLY A 205 -13.49 -7.61 3.63
N ARG A 206 -12.87 -7.08 4.69
CA ARG A 206 -12.10 -5.82 4.66
C ARG A 206 -10.66 -6.05 5.12
N PRO A 207 -9.83 -6.73 4.33
CA PRO A 207 -8.44 -6.99 4.71
C PRO A 207 -7.61 -5.71 4.68
N VAL A 208 -6.63 -5.63 5.58
CA VAL A 208 -5.64 -4.56 5.60
C VAL A 208 -4.27 -5.16 5.32
N LEU A 209 -3.63 -4.69 4.26
CA LEU A 209 -2.23 -5.01 4.02
C LEU A 209 -1.37 -4.25 5.03
N VAL A 210 -0.51 -4.97 5.74
CA VAL A 210 0.41 -4.40 6.72
C VAL A 210 1.81 -4.90 6.41
N ALA A 211 2.79 -4.02 6.48
CA ALA A 211 4.19 -4.38 6.39
C ALA A 211 5.01 -3.56 7.39
N GLY A 212 6.25 -3.96 7.60
CA GLY A 212 7.14 -3.25 8.50
C GLY A 212 8.59 -3.61 8.28
N ASP A 213 9.45 -2.94 9.02
CA ASP A 213 10.89 -3.20 9.01
C ASP A 213 11.31 -3.86 10.31
N MET A 214 12.15 -4.87 10.19
CA MET A 214 12.74 -5.57 11.33
C MET A 214 14.19 -5.17 11.54
N MET A 215 14.56 -4.99 12.79
CA MET A 215 15.96 -4.96 13.20
C MET A 215 16.43 -6.40 13.40
N VAL A 216 17.45 -6.78 12.63
CA VAL A 216 18.05 -8.13 12.69
C VAL A 216 19.52 -8.03 13.05
N MET A 217 20.01 -9.03 13.75
CA MET A 217 21.39 -9.11 14.17
C MET A 217 22.16 -10.10 13.28
N PHE A 218 23.10 -9.61 12.48
CA PHE A 218 23.96 -10.44 11.61
C PHE A 218 25.28 -10.85 12.25
N ASN A 219 25.56 -10.39 13.48
CA ASN A 219 26.81 -10.66 14.18
C ASN A 219 26.57 -10.72 15.68
N ASP A 220 27.16 -11.68 16.35
CA ASP A 220 27.01 -11.95 17.78
C ASP A 220 28.12 -11.30 18.65
N ARG A 221 28.51 -10.08 18.32
CA ARG A 221 29.45 -9.32 19.12
C ARG A 221 28.77 -8.62 20.29
N PRO A 222 29.45 -8.40 21.43
CA PRO A 222 28.89 -7.72 22.60
C PRO A 222 28.29 -6.33 22.28
N GLU A 223 28.94 -5.56 21.38
CA GLU A 223 28.51 -4.22 20.99
C GLU A 223 27.21 -4.23 20.15
N VAL A 224 26.88 -5.36 19.52
CA VAL A 224 25.66 -5.53 18.76
C VAL A 224 24.51 -6.03 19.63
N ARG A 225 24.85 -6.66 20.79
CA ARG A 225 23.86 -7.13 21.78
C ARG A 225 23.41 -6.04 22.76
N ALA A 226 24.18 -4.97 22.90
CA ALA A 226 23.92 -3.85 23.80
C ALA A 226 22.85 -2.92 23.25
#